data_51b51be6da6efa534a4a8d63a0f55e09
#
_entry.id   51b51be6da6efa534a4a8d63a0f55e09
#
_cell.length_a   1.000
_cell.length_b   1.000
_cell.length_c   1.000
_cell.angle_alpha   90.00
_cell.angle_beta   90.00
_cell.angle_gamma   90.00
#
_symmetry.space_group_name_H-M   'P 1'
#
loop_
_entity.id
_entity.type
_entity.pdbx_description
1 polymer ?
#
loop_
_entity_poly.entity_id
_entity_poly.type
_entity_poly.pdbx_seq_one_letter_code
_entity_poly.pdbx_strand_id
1 'polypeptide(L)'
;MRVIDLRGVDLDTWTFDFDLTLAVLLAHPDGTVYHRLGTRDASSAEAALSEPALARLLREGLATHRARQAALAAGEPAPAARPARTLDDLPVWRKKLEERQRAGQKPVDCYHCHFVFDAERRQALADGTWRAEMIWRWPPPQQVGLELDPVVQERVRAVRAGSPAAKAGLQPDDRLLELSGARVLSWSDVSWALERARGGERALPLAWERAGVRREGTLELPAGWETGDALTLSWRPSKWQLEPGPGFGGRELDAAQKQARGLAPEAFAFQVGYLVTWGGADEKRYGEAAVRAGVRKDDVILGVNGKRDFASHDHFQAWWRLELRAGQVAQVELLRGAERRTVEITIPE
;
A
#
# COMPACT_ATOMS: atom_id res chain seq x y z
N MET A 1 -11.68 -20.93 -5.40
CA MET A 1 -10.67 -21.38 -4.40
C MET A 1 -10.44 -20.25 -3.43
N ARG A 2 -10.23 -20.53 -2.16
CA ARG A 2 -9.80 -19.55 -1.13
C ARG A 2 -8.40 -19.91 -0.68
N VAL A 3 -7.47 -18.95 -0.74
CA VAL A 3 -6.10 -19.09 -0.26
C VAL A 3 -5.95 -18.24 1.00
N ILE A 4 -5.60 -18.85 2.11
CA ILE A 4 -5.35 -18.18 3.40
C ILE A 4 -3.89 -18.33 3.87
N ASP A 5 -3.12 -19.14 3.17
CA ASP A 5 -1.69 -19.41 3.41
C ASP A 5 -0.97 -19.37 2.07
N LEU A 6 0.05 -18.53 1.95
CA LEU A 6 0.84 -18.38 0.73
C LEU A 6 1.97 -19.42 0.60
N ARG A 7 2.04 -20.40 1.47
CA ARG A 7 3.03 -21.49 1.37
C ARG A 7 2.87 -22.22 0.05
N GLY A 8 3.95 -22.28 -0.75
CA GLY A 8 3.97 -22.89 -2.06
C GLY A 8 3.17 -22.15 -3.15
N VAL A 9 2.64 -20.96 -2.86
CA VAL A 9 1.96 -20.13 -3.86
C VAL A 9 2.99 -19.46 -4.76
N ASP A 10 2.80 -19.56 -6.07
CA ASP A 10 3.61 -18.84 -7.06
C ASP A 10 3.29 -17.35 -7.04
N LEU A 11 4.21 -16.55 -6.48
CA LEU A 11 4.05 -15.11 -6.28
C LEU A 11 4.06 -14.30 -7.58
N ASP A 12 4.59 -14.85 -8.66
CA ASP A 12 4.62 -14.16 -9.95
C ASP A 12 3.33 -14.38 -10.76
N THR A 13 2.72 -15.54 -10.64
CA THR A 13 1.41 -15.82 -11.26
C THR A 13 0.29 -15.15 -10.46
N TRP A 14 0.27 -15.36 -9.15
CA TRP A 14 -0.81 -14.90 -8.27
C TRP A 14 -0.46 -13.57 -7.60
N THR A 15 0.07 -12.63 -8.39
CA THR A 15 0.50 -11.34 -7.89
C THR A 15 -0.67 -10.36 -7.71
N PHE A 16 -0.68 -9.69 -6.58
CA PHE A 16 -1.61 -8.63 -6.17
C PHE A 16 -0.91 -7.70 -5.18
N ASP A 17 -1.57 -6.65 -4.73
CA ASP A 17 -1.03 -5.80 -3.65
C ASP A 17 -1.03 -6.58 -2.33
N PHE A 18 0.13 -7.10 -1.94
CA PHE A 18 0.29 -7.91 -0.73
C PHE A 18 0.08 -7.14 0.59
N ASP A 19 -0.10 -5.83 0.53
CA ASP A 19 -0.52 -5.02 1.68
C ASP A 19 -2.05 -5.03 1.91
N LEU A 20 -2.84 -5.60 0.99
CA LEU A 20 -4.29 -5.71 1.11
C LEU A 20 -4.71 -6.77 2.13
N THR A 21 -5.88 -6.55 2.74
CA THR A 21 -6.52 -7.53 3.64
C THR A 21 -7.20 -8.66 2.86
N LEU A 22 -7.73 -8.34 1.67
CA LEU A 22 -8.42 -9.26 0.78
C LEU A 22 -8.12 -8.91 -0.67
N ALA A 23 -7.80 -9.91 -1.48
CA ALA A 23 -7.73 -9.80 -2.93
C ALA A 23 -8.53 -10.94 -3.57
N VAL A 24 -9.27 -10.63 -4.62
CA VAL A 24 -9.97 -11.61 -5.47
C VAL A 24 -9.33 -11.57 -6.86
N LEU A 25 -8.90 -12.73 -7.35
CA LEU A 25 -8.33 -12.88 -8.69
C LEU A 25 -9.25 -13.74 -9.54
N LEU A 26 -9.63 -13.26 -10.71
CA LEU A 26 -10.29 -14.07 -11.74
C LEU A 26 -9.23 -14.59 -12.69
N ALA A 27 -9.14 -15.90 -12.83
CA ALA A 27 -8.10 -16.54 -13.61
C ALA A 27 -8.60 -17.75 -14.38
N HIS A 28 -7.91 -18.07 -15.46
CA HIS A 28 -8.03 -19.34 -16.16
C HIS A 28 -7.17 -20.42 -15.49
N PRO A 29 -7.52 -21.72 -15.61
CA PRO A 29 -6.70 -22.82 -15.10
C PRO A 29 -5.29 -22.88 -15.66
N ASP A 30 -5.01 -22.25 -16.82
CA ASP A 30 -3.66 -22.16 -17.40
C ASP A 30 -2.75 -21.14 -16.68
N GLY A 31 -3.23 -20.46 -15.62
CA GLY A 31 -2.50 -19.43 -14.88
C GLY A 31 -2.69 -18.00 -15.39
N THR A 32 -3.43 -17.79 -16.47
CA THR A 32 -3.75 -16.43 -16.95
C THR A 32 -4.70 -15.73 -15.98
N VAL A 33 -4.22 -14.68 -15.29
CA VAL A 33 -5.07 -13.84 -14.43
C VAL A 33 -5.70 -12.75 -15.28
N TYR A 34 -7.03 -12.73 -15.33
CA TYR A 34 -7.79 -11.76 -16.11
C TYR A 34 -7.97 -10.44 -15.38
N HIS A 35 -8.49 -10.53 -14.17
CA HIS A 35 -8.90 -9.38 -13.38
C HIS A 35 -8.57 -9.58 -11.92
N ARG A 36 -8.42 -8.44 -11.25
CA ARG A 36 -8.17 -8.35 -9.81
C ARG A 36 -9.23 -7.46 -9.17
N LEU A 37 -9.67 -7.81 -7.98
CA LEU A 37 -10.49 -6.95 -7.13
C LEU A 37 -9.92 -6.98 -5.73
N GLY A 38 -9.73 -5.84 -5.16
CA GLY A 38 -9.21 -5.64 -3.83
C GLY A 38 -8.54 -4.29 -3.80
N THR A 39 -9.01 -3.43 -2.94
CA THR A 39 -8.47 -2.10 -2.78
C THR A 39 -8.63 -1.65 -1.36
N ARG A 40 -7.73 -0.80 -0.95
CA ARG A 40 -7.70 -0.18 0.36
C ARG A 40 -7.12 1.22 0.20
N ASP A 41 -7.62 2.15 0.99
CA ASP A 41 -7.03 3.48 1.12
C ASP A 41 -6.93 3.89 2.60
N ALA A 42 -6.54 5.12 2.85
CA ALA A 42 -6.38 5.63 4.21
C ALA A 42 -7.73 5.78 4.97
N SER A 43 -8.85 5.75 4.27
CA SER A 43 -10.18 5.90 4.90
C SER A 43 -10.76 4.56 5.35
N SER A 44 -10.52 3.48 4.61
CA SER A 44 -11.12 2.17 4.89
C SER A 44 -10.32 1.01 4.30
N ALA A 45 -10.32 -0.10 5.02
CA ALA A 45 -9.81 -1.39 4.52
C ALA A 45 -10.66 -1.94 3.39
N GLU A 46 -11.87 -1.42 3.18
CA GLU A 46 -12.87 -1.91 2.25
C GLU A 46 -13.33 -0.82 1.26
N ALA A 47 -12.50 0.21 1.05
CA ALA A 47 -12.84 1.45 0.34
C ALA A 47 -13.53 1.26 -1.02
N ALA A 48 -13.23 0.17 -1.74
CA ALA A 48 -13.93 -0.20 -2.97
C ALA A 48 -14.24 -1.71 -3.04
N LEU A 49 -14.32 -2.38 -1.88
CA LEU A 49 -14.83 -3.75 -1.77
C LEU A 49 -16.33 -3.70 -1.51
N SER A 50 -17.12 -4.05 -2.52
CA SER A 50 -18.57 -4.14 -2.38
C SER A 50 -19.10 -5.37 -3.09
N GLU A 51 -20.21 -5.93 -2.59
CA GLU A 51 -20.89 -7.04 -3.26
C GLU A 51 -21.32 -6.69 -4.70
N PRO A 52 -21.85 -5.48 -4.98
CA PRO A 52 -22.16 -5.09 -6.36
C PRO A 52 -20.95 -5.06 -7.28
N ALA A 53 -19.77 -4.55 -6.79
CA ALA A 53 -18.55 -4.56 -7.58
C ALA A 53 -18.07 -5.98 -7.88
N LEU A 54 -18.07 -6.88 -6.88
CA LEU A 54 -17.73 -8.28 -7.07
C LEU A 54 -18.69 -8.98 -8.05
N ALA A 55 -20.00 -8.79 -7.90
CA ALA A 55 -20.99 -9.38 -8.78
C ALA A 55 -20.82 -8.89 -10.23
N ARG A 56 -20.47 -7.61 -10.42
CA ARG A 56 -20.15 -7.05 -11.72
C ARG A 56 -18.88 -7.68 -12.29
N LEU A 57 -17.80 -7.73 -11.51
CA LEU A 57 -16.53 -8.34 -11.92
C LEU A 57 -16.75 -9.79 -12.39
N LEU A 58 -17.54 -10.57 -11.66
CA LEU A 58 -17.84 -11.96 -12.02
C LEU A 58 -18.61 -12.08 -13.34
N ARG A 59 -19.62 -11.21 -13.56
CA ARG A 59 -20.38 -11.21 -14.82
C ARG A 59 -19.51 -10.86 -16.02
N GLU A 60 -18.75 -9.76 -15.91
CA GLU A 60 -17.91 -9.28 -16.99
C GLU A 60 -16.68 -10.19 -17.20
N GLY A 61 -16.10 -10.69 -16.12
CA GLY A 61 -14.98 -11.62 -16.17
C GLY A 61 -15.34 -12.96 -16.83
N LEU A 62 -16.62 -13.37 -16.77
CA LEU A 62 -17.08 -14.56 -17.50
C LEU A 62 -16.96 -14.39 -19.02
N ALA A 63 -17.21 -13.18 -19.55
CA ALA A 63 -16.98 -12.88 -20.96
C ALA A 63 -15.49 -13.00 -21.34
N THR A 64 -14.60 -12.46 -20.50
CA THR A 64 -13.15 -12.59 -20.67
C THR A 64 -12.70 -14.05 -20.63
N HIS A 65 -13.27 -14.84 -19.70
CA HIS A 65 -12.98 -16.28 -19.62
C HIS A 65 -13.39 -17.04 -20.89
N ARG A 66 -14.60 -16.79 -21.40
CA ARG A 66 -15.09 -17.39 -22.65
C ARG A 66 -14.23 -17.02 -23.86
N ALA A 67 -13.80 -15.75 -23.95
CA ALA A 67 -12.89 -15.31 -24.99
C ALA A 67 -11.53 -16.04 -24.91
N ARG A 68 -10.96 -16.20 -23.70
CA ARG A 68 -9.73 -16.98 -23.51
C ARG A 68 -9.89 -18.44 -23.91
N GLN A 69 -10.98 -19.07 -23.54
CA GLN A 69 -11.25 -20.46 -23.95
C GLN A 69 -11.34 -20.59 -25.48
N ALA A 70 -12.03 -19.66 -26.14
CA ALA A 70 -12.14 -19.65 -27.59
C ALA A 70 -10.76 -19.43 -28.26
N ALA A 71 -9.93 -18.54 -27.74
CA ALA A 71 -8.58 -18.28 -28.24
C ALA A 71 -7.67 -19.53 -28.11
N LEU A 72 -7.71 -20.20 -26.96
CA LEU A 72 -7.00 -21.48 -26.77
C LEU A 72 -7.47 -22.58 -27.73
N ALA A 73 -8.79 -22.68 -27.95
CA ALA A 73 -9.37 -23.61 -28.90
C ALA A 73 -8.97 -23.27 -30.35
N ALA A 74 -8.71 -22.02 -30.66
CA ALA A 74 -8.20 -21.52 -31.93
C ALA A 74 -6.67 -21.68 -32.09
N GLY A 75 -5.97 -22.22 -31.10
CA GLY A 75 -4.52 -22.49 -31.13
C GLY A 75 -3.66 -21.38 -30.55
N GLU A 76 -4.24 -20.38 -29.86
CA GLU A 76 -3.41 -19.43 -29.10
C GLU A 76 -2.64 -20.17 -27.99
N PRO A 77 -1.35 -19.93 -27.82
CA PRO A 77 -0.55 -20.68 -26.85
C PRO A 77 -0.98 -20.35 -25.40
N ALA A 78 -0.99 -21.36 -24.56
CA ALA A 78 -1.01 -21.15 -23.11
C ALA A 78 0.29 -20.48 -22.65
N PRO A 79 0.29 -19.79 -21.49
CA PRO A 79 1.50 -19.26 -20.90
C PRO A 79 2.57 -20.37 -20.77
N ALA A 80 3.82 -20.04 -21.08
CA ALA A 80 4.92 -20.98 -20.94
C ALA A 80 5.04 -21.44 -19.47
N ALA A 81 5.19 -22.74 -19.27
CA ALA A 81 5.48 -23.28 -17.95
C ALA A 81 6.82 -22.72 -17.45
N ARG A 82 6.83 -22.23 -16.22
CA ARG A 82 8.02 -21.74 -15.53
C ARG A 82 8.02 -22.27 -14.09
N PRO A 83 9.21 -22.39 -13.46
CA PRO A 83 9.26 -22.68 -12.04
C PRO A 83 8.47 -21.65 -11.24
N ALA A 84 7.72 -22.11 -10.24
CA ALA A 84 7.04 -21.22 -9.31
C ALA A 84 8.07 -20.45 -8.46
N ARG A 85 7.86 -19.15 -8.27
CA ARG A 85 8.62 -18.36 -7.30
C ARG A 85 7.78 -18.21 -6.01
N THR A 86 8.25 -18.80 -4.94
CA THR A 86 7.57 -18.82 -3.65
C THR A 86 8.33 -18.01 -2.60
N LEU A 87 7.73 -17.78 -1.44
CA LEU A 87 8.45 -17.17 -0.30
C LEU A 87 9.67 -18.00 0.11
N ASP A 88 9.58 -19.34 0.02
CA ASP A 88 10.66 -20.24 0.41
C ASP A 88 11.87 -20.19 -0.54
N ASP A 89 11.74 -19.57 -1.72
CA ASP A 89 12.85 -19.34 -2.63
C ASP A 89 13.71 -18.14 -2.21
N LEU A 90 13.24 -17.29 -1.31
CA LEU A 90 14.01 -16.17 -0.78
C LEU A 90 14.97 -16.64 0.34
N PRO A 91 16.32 -16.53 0.15
CA PRO A 91 17.31 -16.95 1.14
C PRO A 91 17.09 -16.34 2.53
N VAL A 92 16.73 -15.05 2.60
CA VAL A 92 16.46 -14.37 3.89
C VAL A 92 15.25 -14.93 4.62
N TRP A 93 14.22 -15.39 3.88
CA TRP A 93 13.05 -16.01 4.47
C TRP A 93 13.40 -17.39 5.05
N ARG A 94 14.11 -18.22 4.30
CA ARG A 94 14.60 -19.53 4.80
C ARG A 94 15.46 -19.37 6.06
N LYS A 95 16.42 -18.42 6.03
CA LYS A 95 17.26 -18.12 7.19
C LYS A 95 16.43 -17.74 8.42
N LYS A 96 15.41 -16.88 8.25
CA LYS A 96 14.47 -16.49 9.33
C LYS A 96 13.76 -17.72 9.92
N LEU A 97 13.29 -18.63 9.08
CA LEU A 97 12.62 -19.87 9.55
C LEU A 97 13.58 -20.77 10.32
N GLU A 98 14.80 -20.96 9.84
CA GLU A 98 15.85 -21.73 10.54
C GLU A 98 16.23 -21.12 11.88
N GLU A 99 16.38 -19.80 11.96
CA GLU A 99 16.68 -19.07 13.21
C GLU A 99 15.58 -19.27 14.23
N ARG A 100 14.29 -19.17 13.80
CA ARG A 100 13.14 -19.45 14.67
C ARG A 100 13.17 -20.89 15.20
N GLN A 101 13.47 -21.87 14.34
CA GLN A 101 13.57 -23.26 14.71
C GLN A 101 14.71 -23.49 15.73
N ARG A 102 15.90 -22.93 15.48
CA ARG A 102 17.05 -23.00 16.41
C ARG A 102 16.73 -22.37 17.78
N ALA A 103 15.94 -21.30 17.77
CA ALA A 103 15.49 -20.62 18.99
C ALA A 103 14.33 -21.34 19.72
N GLY A 104 13.91 -22.52 19.26
CA GLY A 104 12.80 -23.28 19.85
C GLY A 104 11.44 -22.57 19.74
N GLN A 105 11.32 -21.61 18.84
CA GLN A 105 10.06 -20.90 18.60
C GLN A 105 9.09 -21.78 17.80
N LYS A 106 7.78 -21.58 18.01
CA LYS A 106 6.78 -22.27 17.20
C LYS A 106 6.99 -21.98 15.70
N PRO A 107 6.77 -22.97 14.83
CA PRO A 107 6.73 -22.76 13.39
C PRO A 107 5.78 -21.61 13.03
N VAL A 108 6.00 -20.98 11.87
CA VAL A 108 5.06 -20.01 11.32
C VAL A 108 3.82 -20.79 10.87
N ASP A 109 2.67 -20.53 11.48
CA ASP A 109 1.44 -21.27 11.22
C ASP A 109 0.91 -21.01 9.81
N CYS A 110 0.91 -19.74 9.37
CA CYS A 110 0.48 -19.31 8.04
C CYS A 110 1.46 -18.30 7.44
N TYR A 111 1.73 -18.39 6.12
CA TYR A 111 2.45 -17.36 5.38
C TYR A 111 1.45 -16.30 4.95
N HIS A 112 1.37 -15.21 5.74
CA HIS A 112 0.51 -14.07 5.43
C HIS A 112 1.04 -13.28 4.23
N CYS A 113 0.14 -12.69 3.46
CA CYS A 113 0.50 -11.88 2.29
C CYS A 113 1.50 -10.74 2.62
N HIS A 114 1.37 -10.10 3.77
CA HIS A 114 2.30 -9.05 4.19
C HIS A 114 3.76 -9.53 4.38
N PHE A 115 3.99 -10.83 4.53
CA PHE A 115 5.37 -11.36 4.60
C PHE A 115 6.11 -11.24 3.27
N VAL A 116 5.40 -11.16 2.14
CA VAL A 116 6.03 -11.09 0.80
C VAL A 116 6.85 -9.83 0.68
N PHE A 117 6.25 -8.66 0.90
CA PHE A 117 6.98 -7.40 0.78
C PHE A 117 8.08 -7.25 1.83
N ASP A 118 7.88 -7.75 3.07
CA ASP A 118 8.94 -7.75 4.09
C ASP A 118 10.11 -8.65 3.69
N ALA A 119 9.84 -9.85 3.19
CA ALA A 119 10.87 -10.77 2.75
C ALA A 119 11.64 -10.26 1.52
N GLU A 120 10.94 -9.71 0.52
CA GLU A 120 11.56 -9.09 -0.66
C GLU A 120 12.45 -7.90 -0.27
N ARG A 121 11.99 -7.03 0.65
CA ARG A 121 12.79 -5.93 1.17
C ARG A 121 14.05 -6.44 1.89
N ARG A 122 13.90 -7.42 2.77
CA ARG A 122 15.05 -8.00 3.51
C ARG A 122 16.04 -8.65 2.56
N GLN A 123 15.54 -9.28 1.50
CA GLN A 123 16.42 -9.83 0.45
C GLN A 123 17.16 -8.70 -0.26
N ALA A 124 16.46 -7.65 -0.69
CA ALA A 124 17.09 -6.51 -1.35
C ALA A 124 18.11 -5.78 -0.45
N LEU A 125 17.88 -5.72 0.88
CA LEU A 125 18.86 -5.22 1.84
C LEU A 125 20.10 -6.13 1.91
N ALA A 126 19.90 -7.43 1.97
CA ALA A 126 21.01 -8.41 2.00
C ALA A 126 21.84 -8.37 0.71
N ASP A 127 21.20 -8.11 -0.42
CA ASP A 127 21.83 -7.99 -1.73
C ASP A 127 22.43 -6.59 -2.00
N GLY A 128 22.25 -5.62 -1.09
CA GLY A 128 22.70 -4.23 -1.25
C GLY A 128 21.95 -3.45 -2.33
N THR A 129 20.78 -3.91 -2.74
CA THR A 129 19.97 -3.32 -3.83
C THR A 129 18.77 -2.51 -3.33
N TRP A 130 18.48 -2.54 -2.03
CA TRP A 130 17.36 -1.81 -1.47
C TRP A 130 17.50 -0.29 -1.62
N ARG A 131 16.41 0.36 -2.03
CA ARG A 131 16.25 1.81 -2.05
C ARG A 131 14.88 2.18 -1.49
N ALA A 132 14.77 3.33 -0.84
CA ALA A 132 13.52 3.77 -0.18
C ALA A 132 12.34 3.87 -1.17
N GLU A 133 12.61 4.21 -2.43
CA GLU A 133 11.60 4.31 -3.49
C GLU A 133 10.90 2.96 -3.77
N MET A 134 11.56 1.85 -3.43
CA MET A 134 11.00 0.50 -3.61
C MET A 134 9.80 0.23 -2.69
N ILE A 135 9.55 1.11 -1.69
CA ILE A 135 8.34 1.01 -0.85
C ILE A 135 7.06 1.32 -1.62
N TRP A 136 7.14 2.10 -2.70
CA TRP A 136 6.00 2.51 -3.50
C TRP A 136 5.59 1.38 -4.45
N ARG A 137 4.77 0.48 -3.93
CA ARG A 137 4.22 -0.68 -4.65
C ARG A 137 2.74 -0.47 -4.96
N TRP A 138 2.29 -1.03 -6.07
CA TRP A 138 0.88 -0.99 -6.47
C TRP A 138 0.28 0.42 -6.42
N PRO A 139 0.78 1.34 -7.26
CA PRO A 139 0.31 2.72 -7.27
C PRO A 139 -1.21 2.77 -7.47
N PRO A 140 -1.96 3.48 -6.61
CA PRO A 140 -3.39 3.60 -6.78
C PRO A 140 -3.72 4.52 -7.97
N PRO A 141 -4.93 4.42 -8.57
CA PRO A 141 -5.35 5.28 -9.69
C PRO A 141 -5.22 6.78 -9.39
N GLN A 142 -5.35 7.20 -8.13
CA GLN A 142 -5.17 8.58 -7.67
C GLN A 142 -3.76 9.11 -7.95
N GLN A 143 -2.76 8.22 -8.04
CA GLN A 143 -1.38 8.58 -8.37
C GLN A 143 -1.28 9.27 -9.74
N VAL A 144 -2.08 8.81 -10.69
CA VAL A 144 -2.18 9.42 -12.03
C VAL A 144 -3.35 10.38 -12.17
N GLY A 145 -4.01 10.70 -11.06
CA GLY A 145 -5.10 11.69 -10.99
C GLY A 145 -6.48 11.15 -11.35
N LEU A 146 -6.70 9.85 -11.26
CA LEU A 146 -7.98 9.21 -11.48
C LEU A 146 -8.69 8.91 -10.15
N GLU A 147 -9.93 9.34 -10.01
CA GLU A 147 -10.85 8.82 -9.02
C GLU A 147 -11.89 7.96 -9.72
N LEU A 148 -11.98 6.70 -9.32
CA LEU A 148 -12.90 5.73 -9.91
C LEU A 148 -14.12 5.53 -9.02
N ASP A 149 -15.24 5.15 -9.63
CA ASP A 149 -16.48 4.83 -8.93
C ASP A 149 -16.29 3.55 -8.07
N PRO A 150 -16.72 3.51 -6.81
CA PRO A 150 -16.48 2.37 -5.92
C PRO A 150 -17.27 1.11 -6.31
N VAL A 151 -18.30 1.22 -7.14
CA VAL A 151 -19.15 0.10 -7.58
C VAL A 151 -18.86 -0.27 -9.03
N VAL A 152 -18.89 0.71 -9.93
CA VAL A 152 -18.53 0.56 -11.35
C VAL A 152 -17.11 1.02 -11.53
N GLN A 153 -16.16 0.20 -11.12
CA GLN A 153 -14.77 0.60 -10.88
C GLN A 153 -13.97 0.94 -12.14
N GLU A 154 -14.50 0.70 -13.31
CA GLU A 154 -13.96 1.21 -14.58
C GLU A 154 -14.52 2.59 -14.97
N ARG A 155 -15.51 3.14 -14.23
CA ARG A 155 -16.04 4.48 -14.48
C ARG A 155 -15.24 5.54 -13.74
N VAL A 156 -14.84 6.57 -14.45
CA VAL A 156 -14.15 7.74 -13.91
C VAL A 156 -15.15 8.62 -13.16
N ARG A 157 -14.97 8.82 -11.85
CA ARG A 157 -15.76 9.74 -11.04
C ARG A 157 -15.24 11.17 -11.11
N ALA A 158 -13.92 11.32 -11.04
CA ALA A 158 -13.25 12.61 -11.12
C ALA A 158 -11.84 12.47 -11.73
N VAL A 159 -11.35 13.56 -12.30
CA VAL A 159 -9.99 13.67 -12.85
C VAL A 159 -9.33 14.90 -12.26
N ARG A 160 -8.17 14.73 -11.62
CA ARG A 160 -7.41 15.84 -11.04
C ARG A 160 -6.82 16.70 -12.16
N ALA A 161 -7.08 18.00 -12.11
CA ALA A 161 -6.55 18.96 -13.09
C ALA A 161 -5.01 18.88 -13.17
N GLY A 162 -4.48 18.96 -14.41
CA GLY A 162 -3.03 18.90 -14.67
C GLY A 162 -2.37 17.53 -14.50
N SER A 163 -3.11 16.52 -14.05
CA SER A 163 -2.60 15.16 -13.88
C SER A 163 -2.32 14.45 -15.19
N PRO A 164 -1.59 13.31 -15.17
CA PRO A 164 -1.47 12.44 -16.34
C PRO A 164 -2.81 12.07 -16.98
N ALA A 165 -3.82 11.71 -16.18
CA ALA A 165 -5.15 11.37 -16.66
C ALA A 165 -5.85 12.55 -17.37
N ALA A 166 -5.74 13.76 -16.81
CA ALA A 166 -6.28 14.97 -17.45
C ALA A 166 -5.59 15.27 -18.77
N LYS A 167 -4.28 15.12 -18.84
CA LYS A 167 -3.49 15.31 -20.07
C LYS A 167 -3.80 14.27 -21.15
N ALA A 168 -4.12 13.04 -20.74
CA ALA A 168 -4.61 11.99 -21.64
C ALA A 168 -6.02 12.27 -22.19
N GLY A 169 -6.71 13.30 -21.66
CA GLY A 169 -8.04 13.71 -22.12
C GLY A 169 -9.20 13.00 -21.43
N LEU A 170 -8.93 12.28 -20.33
CA LEU A 170 -9.99 11.66 -19.52
C LEU A 170 -10.85 12.72 -18.81
N GLN A 171 -12.12 12.40 -18.64
CA GLN A 171 -13.13 13.25 -18.00
C GLN A 171 -14.02 12.41 -17.07
N PRO A 172 -14.75 13.04 -16.13
CA PRO A 172 -15.80 12.35 -15.40
C PRO A 172 -16.79 11.66 -16.34
N ASP A 173 -17.33 10.54 -15.89
CA ASP A 173 -18.21 9.62 -16.58
C ASP A 173 -17.59 8.84 -17.77
N ASP A 174 -16.32 9.04 -18.10
CA ASP A 174 -15.63 8.12 -19.00
C ASP A 174 -15.59 6.71 -18.40
N ARG A 175 -15.72 5.71 -19.25
CA ARG A 175 -15.56 4.31 -18.89
C ARG A 175 -14.23 3.80 -19.45
N LEU A 176 -13.31 3.46 -18.59
CA LEU A 176 -12.04 2.82 -18.97
C LEU A 176 -12.33 1.47 -19.60
N LEU A 177 -11.74 1.18 -20.72
CA LEU A 177 -11.86 -0.10 -21.43
C LEU A 177 -10.59 -0.92 -21.30
N GLU A 178 -9.44 -0.28 -21.59
CA GLU A 178 -8.14 -0.91 -21.63
C GLU A 178 -7.04 0.05 -21.12
N LEU A 179 -6.05 -0.51 -20.44
CA LEU A 179 -4.82 0.19 -20.05
C LEU A 179 -3.64 -0.75 -20.25
N SER A 180 -2.60 -0.32 -20.97
CA SER A 180 -1.44 -1.15 -21.36
C SER A 180 -1.85 -2.48 -22.02
N GLY A 181 -2.87 -2.46 -22.90
CA GLY A 181 -3.37 -3.64 -23.59
C GLY A 181 -4.20 -4.61 -22.75
N ALA A 182 -4.39 -4.34 -21.46
CA ALA A 182 -5.22 -5.15 -20.58
C ALA A 182 -6.59 -4.51 -20.36
N ARG A 183 -7.65 -5.32 -20.40
CA ARG A 183 -9.01 -4.87 -20.08
C ARG A 183 -9.11 -4.41 -18.62
N VAL A 184 -9.78 -3.28 -18.40
CA VAL A 184 -10.02 -2.71 -17.07
C VAL A 184 -11.46 -3.00 -16.65
N LEU A 185 -11.66 -3.63 -15.49
CA LEU A 185 -12.93 -3.82 -14.81
C LEU A 185 -12.92 -3.37 -13.36
N SER A 186 -11.72 -3.10 -12.84
CA SER A 186 -11.57 -2.75 -11.43
C SER A 186 -10.47 -1.71 -11.21
N TRP A 187 -10.51 -1.10 -10.06
CA TRP A 187 -9.41 -0.29 -9.55
C TRP A 187 -8.08 -1.07 -9.52
N SER A 188 -8.13 -2.34 -9.07
CA SER A 188 -6.93 -3.18 -9.01
C SER A 188 -6.33 -3.51 -10.37
N ASP A 189 -7.14 -3.56 -11.43
CA ASP A 189 -6.63 -3.72 -12.80
C ASP A 189 -5.83 -2.49 -13.23
N VAL A 190 -6.29 -1.28 -12.88
CA VAL A 190 -5.53 -0.04 -13.13
C VAL A 190 -4.23 -0.04 -12.31
N SER A 191 -4.30 -0.35 -11.01
CA SER A 191 -3.11 -0.44 -10.16
C SER A 191 -2.11 -1.49 -10.66
N TRP A 192 -2.58 -2.60 -11.20
CA TRP A 192 -1.73 -3.62 -11.83
C TRP A 192 -1.00 -3.09 -13.06
N ALA A 193 -1.69 -2.37 -13.95
CA ALA A 193 -1.07 -1.77 -15.12
C ALA A 193 0.01 -0.74 -14.70
N LEU A 194 -0.28 0.07 -13.68
CA LEU A 194 0.67 1.02 -13.11
C LEU A 194 1.86 0.33 -12.43
N GLU A 195 1.65 -0.78 -11.69
CA GLU A 195 2.74 -1.54 -11.06
C GLU A 195 3.71 -2.10 -12.12
N ARG A 196 3.19 -2.59 -13.23
CA ARG A 196 4.03 -3.05 -14.36
C ARG A 196 4.84 -1.92 -14.96
N ALA A 197 4.27 -0.73 -15.06
CA ALA A 197 4.92 0.46 -15.62
C ALA A 197 6.11 0.95 -14.77
N ARG A 198 6.18 0.61 -13.49
CA ARG A 198 7.35 0.90 -12.63
C ARG A 198 8.66 0.31 -13.16
N GLY A 199 8.58 -0.68 -14.04
CA GLY A 199 9.72 -1.23 -14.76
C GLY A 199 10.37 -0.30 -15.81
N GLY A 200 9.84 0.92 -16.00
CA GLY A 200 10.40 1.94 -16.89
C GLY A 200 9.49 2.37 -18.05
N GLU A 201 8.35 1.73 -18.25
CA GLU A 201 7.37 2.16 -19.23
C GLU A 201 6.79 3.52 -18.82
N ARG A 202 6.77 4.50 -19.75
CA ARG A 202 6.34 5.87 -19.46
C ARG A 202 5.11 6.29 -20.27
N ALA A 203 4.75 5.54 -21.29
CA ALA A 203 3.65 5.83 -22.20
C ALA A 203 2.73 4.61 -22.26
N LEU A 204 1.62 4.64 -21.50
CA LEU A 204 0.68 3.53 -21.43
C LEU A 204 -0.45 3.73 -22.44
N PRO A 205 -0.61 2.84 -23.44
CA PRO A 205 -1.78 2.84 -24.31
C PRO A 205 -3.06 2.76 -23.48
N LEU A 206 -4.03 3.62 -23.79
CA LEU A 206 -5.27 3.78 -23.05
C LEU A 206 -6.45 3.79 -24.03
N ALA A 207 -7.50 3.00 -23.72
CA ALA A 207 -8.77 3.09 -24.41
C ALA A 207 -9.90 3.33 -23.40
N TRP A 208 -10.84 4.19 -23.76
CA TRP A 208 -12.02 4.47 -22.96
C TRP A 208 -13.25 4.74 -23.84
N GLU A 209 -14.41 4.71 -23.23
CA GLU A 209 -15.66 5.07 -23.87
C GLU A 209 -16.21 6.36 -23.28
N ARG A 210 -16.68 7.27 -24.13
CA ARG A 210 -17.39 8.50 -23.77
C ARG A 210 -18.65 8.62 -24.59
N ALA A 211 -19.79 8.66 -23.92
CA ALA A 211 -21.11 8.74 -24.59
C ALA A 211 -21.30 7.66 -25.67
N GLY A 212 -20.89 6.42 -25.40
CA GLY A 212 -20.96 5.29 -26.33
C GLY A 212 -19.92 5.27 -27.45
N VAL A 213 -19.01 6.24 -27.50
CA VAL A 213 -17.95 6.32 -28.51
C VAL A 213 -16.61 5.88 -27.92
N ARG A 214 -15.99 4.85 -28.50
CA ARG A 214 -14.62 4.42 -28.14
C ARG A 214 -13.62 5.51 -28.53
N ARG A 215 -12.71 5.79 -27.63
CA ARG A 215 -11.59 6.71 -27.79
C ARG A 215 -10.30 6.00 -27.40
N GLU A 216 -9.20 6.47 -27.94
CA GLU A 216 -7.87 5.96 -27.67
C GLU A 216 -6.92 7.11 -27.42
N GLY A 217 -5.89 6.85 -26.62
CA GLY A 217 -4.86 7.82 -26.27
C GLY A 217 -3.72 7.16 -25.50
N THR A 218 -2.92 8.00 -24.88
CA THR A 218 -1.76 7.55 -24.10
C THR A 218 -1.77 8.22 -22.73
N LEU A 219 -1.58 7.44 -21.69
CA LEU A 219 -1.34 7.94 -20.35
C LEU A 219 0.18 8.13 -20.19
N GLU A 220 0.62 9.36 -20.27
CA GLU A 220 2.04 9.72 -20.11
C GLU A 220 2.40 9.83 -18.62
N LEU A 221 3.38 9.06 -18.18
CA LEU A 221 3.83 9.00 -16.80
C LEU A 221 5.11 9.84 -16.62
N PRO A 222 5.07 10.97 -15.89
CA PRO A 222 6.24 11.80 -15.66
C PRO A 222 7.28 11.11 -14.79
N ALA A 223 8.52 11.58 -14.76
CA ALA A 223 9.52 11.08 -13.82
C ALA A 223 9.03 11.25 -12.38
N GLY A 224 9.25 10.24 -11.54
CA GLY A 224 8.83 10.24 -10.14
C GLY A 224 7.33 10.03 -9.92
N TRP A 225 6.57 9.71 -10.95
CA TRP A 225 5.12 9.49 -10.86
C TRP A 225 4.74 8.39 -9.86
N GLU A 226 5.61 7.42 -9.67
CA GLU A 226 5.44 6.28 -8.78
C GLU A 226 5.47 6.64 -7.29
N THR A 227 6.07 7.79 -6.93
CA THR A 227 6.22 8.23 -5.55
C THR A 227 4.92 8.82 -5.02
N GLY A 228 4.41 8.26 -3.95
CA GLY A 228 3.24 8.76 -3.22
C GLY A 228 3.62 9.70 -2.07
N ASP A 229 2.65 9.95 -1.21
CA ASP A 229 2.80 10.74 0.01
C ASP A 229 2.58 9.90 1.28
N ALA A 230 2.74 10.54 2.44
CA ALA A 230 2.55 9.88 3.73
C ALA A 230 1.12 9.35 3.92
N LEU A 231 0.11 10.00 3.36
CA LEU A 231 -1.27 9.55 3.46
C LEU A 231 -1.48 8.27 2.63
N THR A 232 -0.94 8.23 1.42
CA THR A 232 -0.94 7.05 0.55
C THR A 232 -0.25 5.85 1.20
N LEU A 233 0.84 6.09 1.96
CA LEU A 233 1.58 5.04 2.66
C LEU A 233 0.94 4.66 4.00
N SER A 234 0.12 5.51 4.59
CA SER A 234 -0.32 5.41 5.99
C SER A 234 -1.00 4.09 6.34
N TRP A 235 -1.84 3.57 5.46
CA TRP A 235 -2.58 2.33 5.67
C TRP A 235 -1.76 1.06 5.37
N ARG A 236 -0.60 1.19 4.69
CA ARG A 236 0.22 0.05 4.27
C ARG A 236 1.03 -0.50 5.43
N PRO A 237 0.98 -1.82 5.71
CA PRO A 237 1.95 -2.47 6.60
C PRO A 237 3.41 -2.21 6.20
N SER A 238 3.68 -2.05 4.91
CA SER A 238 5.01 -1.73 4.38
C SER A 238 5.62 -0.45 4.97
N LYS A 239 4.83 0.50 5.50
CA LYS A 239 5.38 1.71 6.15
C LYS A 239 6.36 1.39 7.28
N TRP A 240 6.14 0.28 7.98
CA TRP A 240 7.01 -0.17 9.06
C TRP A 240 8.40 -0.63 8.59
N GLN A 241 8.56 -0.77 7.28
CA GLN A 241 9.85 -1.12 6.65
C GLN A 241 10.77 0.09 6.47
N LEU A 242 10.27 1.31 6.64
CA LEU A 242 11.05 2.54 6.54
C LEU A 242 11.58 2.97 7.91
N GLU A 243 12.77 3.54 7.89
CA GLU A 243 13.46 4.14 9.02
C GLU A 243 13.89 5.59 8.69
N PRO A 244 13.97 6.46 9.68
CA PRO A 244 13.77 6.24 11.11
C PRO A 244 12.29 6.22 11.51
N GLY A 245 11.94 5.48 12.57
CA GLY A 245 10.63 5.57 13.21
C GLY A 245 10.64 6.51 14.41
N PRO A 246 9.49 6.95 14.93
CA PRO A 246 9.43 7.82 16.11
C PRO A 246 9.84 7.11 17.41
N GLY A 247 9.83 5.77 17.43
CA GLY A 247 10.12 4.97 18.60
C GLY A 247 9.01 4.90 19.63
N PHE A 248 7.85 5.45 19.34
CA PHE A 248 6.63 5.39 20.15
C PHE A 248 5.39 5.31 19.28
N GLY A 249 4.29 4.88 19.88
CA GLY A 249 2.98 4.84 19.25
C GLY A 249 1.86 4.72 20.28
N GLY A 250 0.63 4.67 19.81
CA GLY A 250 -0.50 4.66 20.72
C GLY A 250 -1.85 4.61 20.02
N ARG A 251 -2.84 5.18 20.64
CA ARG A 251 -4.21 5.19 20.15
C ARG A 251 -4.72 6.62 20.00
N GLU A 252 -5.39 6.88 18.88
CA GLU A 252 -6.06 8.16 18.66
C GLU A 252 -7.12 8.40 19.73
N LEU A 253 -7.24 9.68 20.11
CA LEU A 253 -8.30 10.12 21.00
C LEU A 253 -9.59 10.31 20.18
N ASP A 254 -10.69 9.86 20.74
CA ASP A 254 -12.02 10.20 20.23
C ASP A 254 -12.41 11.66 20.54
N ALA A 255 -13.51 12.13 19.95
CA ALA A 255 -13.97 13.52 20.11
C ALA A 255 -14.21 13.91 21.57
N ALA A 256 -14.79 13.01 22.39
CA ALA A 256 -15.06 13.26 23.81
C ALA A 256 -13.75 13.36 24.61
N GLN A 257 -12.79 12.48 24.33
CA GLN A 257 -11.48 12.50 24.97
C GLN A 257 -10.67 13.76 24.61
N LYS A 258 -10.79 14.25 23.37
CA LYS A 258 -10.18 15.51 22.93
C LYS A 258 -10.83 16.68 23.64
N GLN A 259 -12.15 16.76 23.66
CA GLN A 259 -12.89 17.83 24.34
C GLN A 259 -12.56 17.89 25.84
N ALA A 260 -12.48 16.75 26.53
CA ALA A 260 -12.11 16.70 27.96
C ALA A 260 -10.68 17.24 28.23
N ARG A 261 -9.86 17.41 27.21
CA ARG A 261 -8.50 17.97 27.27
C ARG A 261 -8.38 19.37 26.66
N GLY A 262 -9.50 19.99 26.33
CA GLY A 262 -9.54 21.32 25.71
C GLY A 262 -9.03 21.33 24.27
N LEU A 263 -9.09 20.20 23.56
CA LEU A 263 -8.73 20.09 22.15
C LEU A 263 -9.98 20.11 21.27
N ALA A 264 -9.87 20.68 20.07
CA ALA A 264 -10.93 20.63 19.09
C ALA A 264 -11.21 19.19 18.65
N PRO A 265 -12.47 18.79 18.40
CA PRO A 265 -12.82 17.42 18.04
C PRO A 265 -12.09 16.89 16.79
N GLU A 266 -11.84 17.79 15.82
CA GLU A 266 -11.16 17.51 14.57
C GLU A 266 -9.63 17.54 14.66
N ALA A 267 -9.07 18.07 15.77
CA ALA A 267 -7.63 18.16 15.96
C ALA A 267 -6.97 16.78 15.96
N PHE A 268 -5.82 16.68 15.34
CA PHE A 268 -5.01 15.47 15.48
C PHE A 268 -4.51 15.33 16.92
N ALA A 269 -4.76 14.17 17.53
CA ALA A 269 -4.24 13.82 18.85
C ALA A 269 -4.25 12.31 19.07
N PHE A 270 -3.12 11.76 19.53
CA PHE A 270 -3.08 10.37 20.00
C PHE A 270 -2.34 10.24 21.33
N GLN A 271 -2.81 9.33 22.18
CA GLN A 271 -2.18 9.04 23.46
C GLN A 271 -1.09 8.00 23.28
N VAL A 272 0.10 8.26 23.79
CA VAL A 272 1.24 7.32 23.80
C VAL A 272 0.88 6.13 24.67
N GLY A 273 0.73 4.96 24.03
CA GLY A 273 0.45 3.69 24.68
C GLY A 273 1.71 2.88 24.97
N TYR A 274 2.74 3.08 24.16
CA TYR A 274 4.03 2.38 24.29
C TYR A 274 5.19 3.21 23.73
N LEU A 275 6.39 2.91 24.25
CA LEU A 275 7.66 3.31 23.70
C LEU A 275 8.43 2.02 23.34
N VAL A 276 9.08 1.97 22.19
CA VAL A 276 9.78 0.79 21.69
C VAL A 276 11.10 0.61 22.43
N THR A 277 11.06 -0.04 23.61
CA THR A 277 12.22 -0.31 24.45
C THR A 277 12.56 -1.82 24.46
N TRP A 278 11.96 -2.57 23.57
CA TRP A 278 12.16 -4.02 23.38
C TRP A 278 12.74 -4.31 21.98
N GLY A 279 13.18 -5.54 21.76
CA GLY A 279 13.79 -5.99 20.51
C GLY A 279 15.29 -5.85 20.51
N GLY A 280 15.90 -5.92 19.32
CA GLY A 280 17.33 -5.73 19.10
C GLY A 280 17.78 -4.27 19.28
N ALA A 281 19.08 -4.05 19.21
CA ALA A 281 19.65 -2.70 19.37
C ALA A 281 19.07 -1.72 18.32
N ASP A 282 18.92 -2.17 17.08
CA ASP A 282 18.39 -1.35 15.99
C ASP A 282 16.91 -0.99 16.17
N GLU A 283 16.11 -1.91 16.73
CA GLU A 283 14.68 -1.70 16.93
C GLU A 283 14.40 -0.72 18.07
N LYS A 284 15.12 -0.86 19.20
CA LYS A 284 14.88 -0.06 20.41
C LYS A 284 15.54 1.32 20.41
N ARG A 285 16.54 1.58 19.56
CA ARG A 285 17.29 2.85 19.52
C ARG A 285 16.39 4.09 19.42
N TYR A 286 15.34 4.01 18.63
CA TYR A 286 14.39 5.13 18.47
C TYR A 286 13.52 5.34 19.70
N GLY A 287 13.03 4.28 20.33
CA GLY A 287 12.28 4.38 21.58
C GLY A 287 13.11 4.87 22.74
N GLU A 288 14.36 4.42 22.83
CA GLU A 288 15.31 4.93 23.83
C GLU A 288 15.62 6.43 23.61
N ALA A 289 15.72 6.89 22.35
CA ALA A 289 15.87 8.29 22.04
C ALA A 289 14.65 9.11 22.47
N ALA A 290 13.43 8.62 22.21
CA ALA A 290 12.21 9.26 22.66
C ALA A 290 12.12 9.33 24.20
N VAL A 291 12.52 8.27 24.90
CA VAL A 291 12.59 8.25 26.39
C VAL A 291 13.61 9.29 26.90
N ARG A 292 14.81 9.34 26.33
CA ARG A 292 15.83 10.33 26.71
C ARG A 292 15.36 11.76 26.47
N ALA A 293 14.60 12.01 25.40
CA ALA A 293 13.98 13.30 25.10
C ALA A 293 12.84 13.66 26.05
N GLY A 294 12.38 12.70 26.84
CA GLY A 294 11.35 12.91 27.86
C GLY A 294 9.93 12.57 27.43
N VAL A 295 9.72 11.89 26.31
CA VAL A 295 8.40 11.31 25.95
C VAL A 295 8.06 10.23 26.96
N ARG A 296 6.82 10.17 27.39
CA ARG A 296 6.30 9.23 28.40
C ARG A 296 5.02 8.55 27.92
N LYS A 297 4.75 7.40 28.49
CA LYS A 297 3.41 6.80 28.36
C LYS A 297 2.37 7.80 28.87
N ASP A 298 1.20 7.79 28.26
CA ASP A 298 0.06 8.67 28.52
C ASP A 298 0.24 10.14 28.09
N ASP A 299 1.38 10.57 27.56
CA ASP A 299 1.50 11.82 26.83
C ASP A 299 0.54 11.81 25.62
N VAL A 300 -0.06 12.97 25.33
CA VAL A 300 -0.90 13.14 24.13
C VAL A 300 -0.11 13.90 23.09
N ILE A 301 0.23 13.27 22.00
CA ILE A 301 0.97 13.87 20.88
C ILE A 301 0.01 14.72 20.04
N LEU A 302 0.39 15.96 19.76
CA LEU A 302 -0.39 16.96 19.03
C LEU A 302 0.20 17.30 17.67
N GLY A 303 1.50 17.03 17.47
CA GLY A 303 2.19 17.35 16.22
C GLY A 303 3.69 17.15 16.31
N VAL A 304 4.37 17.43 15.21
CA VAL A 304 5.82 17.38 15.11
C VAL A 304 6.31 18.45 14.12
N ASN A 305 7.38 19.17 14.45
CA ASN A 305 7.99 20.22 13.62
C ASN A 305 6.95 21.27 13.13
N GLY A 306 5.99 21.62 13.97
CA GLY A 306 4.89 22.55 13.64
C GLY A 306 3.76 21.94 12.81
N LYS A 307 3.91 20.72 12.27
CA LYS A 307 2.82 20.02 11.55
C LYS A 307 1.86 19.37 12.54
N ARG A 308 0.57 19.71 12.43
CA ARG A 308 -0.51 19.22 13.29
C ARG A 308 -1.69 18.65 12.49
N ASP A 309 -1.65 18.73 11.16
CA ASP A 309 -2.71 18.34 10.24
C ASP A 309 -2.55 16.87 9.76
N PHE A 310 -2.39 15.95 10.69
CA PHE A 310 -2.39 14.53 10.37
C PHE A 310 -3.80 13.97 10.35
N ALA A 311 -4.12 13.19 9.31
CA ALA A 311 -5.43 12.54 9.19
C ALA A 311 -5.63 11.40 10.21
N SER A 312 -4.52 10.79 10.69
CA SER A 312 -4.54 9.66 11.63
C SER A 312 -3.18 9.46 12.29
N HIS A 313 -3.14 8.61 13.33
CA HIS A 313 -1.89 8.11 13.93
C HIS A 313 -1.01 7.43 12.87
N ASP A 314 -1.61 6.63 12.00
CA ASP A 314 -0.88 5.95 10.92
C ASP A 314 -0.30 6.92 9.89
N HIS A 315 -1.01 8.04 9.62
CA HIS A 315 -0.48 9.13 8.78
C HIS A 315 0.74 9.81 9.44
N PHE A 316 0.68 10.07 10.75
CA PHE A 316 1.82 10.59 11.51
C PHE A 316 3.02 9.63 11.44
N GLN A 317 2.80 8.32 11.61
CA GLN A 317 3.82 7.29 11.55
C GLN A 317 4.49 7.19 10.17
N ALA A 318 3.69 7.29 9.10
CA ALA A 318 4.20 7.28 7.73
C ALA A 318 4.98 8.57 7.42
N TRP A 319 4.43 9.73 7.81
CA TRP A 319 5.07 11.02 7.60
C TRP A 319 6.43 11.08 8.30
N TRP A 320 6.51 10.65 9.55
CA TRP A 320 7.78 10.61 10.29
C TRP A 320 8.86 9.85 9.52
N ARG A 321 8.52 8.70 8.98
CA ARG A 321 9.45 7.82 8.26
C ARG A 321 9.85 8.35 6.89
N LEU A 322 9.00 9.11 6.25
CA LEU A 322 9.27 9.68 4.93
C LEU A 322 10.07 10.98 5.01
N GLU A 323 9.76 11.83 5.97
CA GLU A 323 10.24 13.21 5.99
C GLU A 323 11.46 13.42 6.89
N LEU A 324 11.61 12.60 7.92
CA LEU A 324 12.71 12.77 8.87
C LEU A 324 13.89 11.84 8.55
N ARG A 325 15.09 12.27 8.92
CA ARG A 325 16.34 11.53 8.67
C ARG A 325 17.15 11.39 9.95
N ALA A 326 18.01 10.38 10.01
CA ALA A 326 19.01 10.23 11.07
C ALA A 326 19.83 11.51 11.25
N GLY A 327 20.17 11.84 12.49
CA GLY A 327 20.88 13.05 12.87
C GLY A 327 20.03 14.32 13.00
N GLN A 328 18.80 14.34 12.47
CA GLN A 328 17.89 15.47 12.64
C GLN A 328 17.28 15.52 14.05
N VAL A 329 16.83 16.71 14.45
CA VAL A 329 16.07 16.93 15.68
C VAL A 329 14.59 17.09 15.32
N ALA A 330 13.75 16.25 15.89
CA ALA A 330 12.30 16.33 15.78
C ALA A 330 11.72 17.05 17.01
N GLN A 331 11.03 18.17 16.79
CA GLN A 331 10.32 18.90 17.84
C GLN A 331 8.91 18.34 17.99
N VAL A 332 8.69 17.50 18.98
CA VAL A 332 7.40 16.84 19.23
C VAL A 332 6.58 17.66 20.22
N GLU A 333 5.41 18.12 19.76
CA GLU A 333 4.45 18.82 20.56
C GLU A 333 3.53 17.82 21.28
N LEU A 334 3.41 17.96 22.59
CA LEU A 334 2.60 17.06 23.39
C LEU A 334 1.85 17.79 24.51
N LEU A 335 0.80 17.12 25.02
CA LEU A 335 0.08 17.50 26.22
C LEU A 335 0.34 16.47 27.32
N ARG A 336 0.82 16.91 28.49
CA ARG A 336 1.01 16.09 29.68
C ARG A 336 0.11 16.59 30.79
N GLY A 337 -0.95 15.86 31.10
CA GLY A 337 -2.04 16.38 31.91
C GLY A 337 -2.71 17.57 31.20
N ALA A 338 -2.65 18.77 31.79
CA ALA A 338 -3.15 20.01 31.19
C ALA A 338 -2.04 20.88 30.56
N GLU A 339 -0.77 20.47 30.70
CA GLU A 339 0.39 21.28 30.28
C GLU A 339 0.84 20.93 28.86
N ARG A 340 0.90 21.92 27.97
CA ARG A 340 1.52 21.80 26.64
C ARG A 340 3.03 21.88 26.77
N ARG A 341 3.72 20.97 26.10
CA ARG A 341 5.18 20.87 26.07
C ARG A 341 5.66 20.58 24.66
N THR A 342 6.89 20.99 24.41
CA THR A 342 7.65 20.51 23.24
C THR A 342 8.88 19.77 23.76
N VAL A 343 9.11 18.59 23.21
CA VAL A 343 10.31 17.79 23.47
C VAL A 343 11.13 17.63 22.18
N GLU A 344 12.42 17.64 22.29
CA GLU A 344 13.34 17.55 21.17
C GLU A 344 13.95 16.13 21.12
N ILE A 345 13.63 15.39 20.07
CA ILE A 345 14.15 14.05 19.85
C ILE A 345 15.25 14.11 18.78
N THR A 346 16.49 13.91 19.19
CA THR A 346 17.57 13.66 18.21
C THR A 346 17.39 12.25 17.65
N ILE A 347 17.19 12.16 16.36
CA ILE A 347 16.92 10.90 15.65
C ILE A 347 18.24 10.11 15.54
N PRO A 348 18.32 8.89 16.08
CA PRO A 348 19.54 8.06 16.01
C PRO A 348 19.94 7.73 14.56
N GLU A 349 21.26 7.57 14.38
CA GLU A 349 21.84 7.07 13.13
C GLU A 349 21.64 5.56 12.98
#